data_ac2463495d1f487321491e400e60b518
#
_entry.id   ac2463495d1f487321491e400e60b518
#
_cell.length_a   1.000
_cell.length_b   1.000
_cell.length_c   1.000
_cell.angle_alpha   90.00
_cell.angle_beta   90.00
_cell.angle_gamma   90.00
#
_symmetry.space_group_name_H-M   'P 1'
#
loop_
_entity.id
_entity.type
_entity.pdbx_description
1 polymer ?
#
loop_
_entity_poly.entity_id
_entity_poly.type
_entity_poly.pdbx_seq_one_letter_code
_entity_poly.pdbx_strand_id
1 'polypeptide(L)'
;MPATEHVHLIEQIADRFNTGALDAIGELVSPSPAGFTRDLALLRQAFPDARFTIEDILADGEKLADRYTIAGTHARPFLGIPATGRQVHLAGISIVRVSGGKIAERWAVTDQLGLLRQLGAVRASPPR
;
A
#
# COMPACT_ATOMS: atom_id res chain seq x y z
N MET A 1 -12.20 18.21 13.56
CA MET A 1 -11.05 18.82 12.85
C MET A 1 -10.78 18.08 11.57
N PRO A 2 -10.69 18.78 10.46
CA PRO A 2 -10.42 18.11 9.19
C PRO A 2 -9.17 17.23 9.21
N ALA A 3 -8.09 17.68 9.82
CA ALA A 3 -6.85 16.91 9.88
C ALA A 3 -7.03 15.57 10.60
N THR A 4 -7.77 15.55 11.71
CA THR A 4 -8.03 14.33 12.46
C THR A 4 -8.91 13.37 11.67
N GLU A 5 -9.92 13.89 10.98
CA GLU A 5 -10.79 13.07 10.14
C GLU A 5 -10.04 12.49 8.97
N HIS A 6 -9.13 13.25 8.38
CA HIS A 6 -8.31 12.81 7.26
C HIS A 6 -7.36 11.69 7.69
N VAL A 7 -6.71 11.84 8.84
CA VAL A 7 -5.84 10.79 9.38
C VAL A 7 -6.64 9.51 9.61
N HIS A 8 -7.84 9.65 10.17
CA HIS A 8 -8.71 8.49 10.43
C HIS A 8 -9.09 7.76 9.15
N LEU A 9 -9.30 8.50 8.06
CA LEU A 9 -9.59 7.90 6.76
C LEU A 9 -8.47 6.95 6.29
N ILE A 10 -7.22 7.39 6.43
CA ILE A 10 -6.06 6.55 6.08
C ILE A 10 -5.99 5.33 6.98
N GLU A 11 -6.21 5.49 8.27
CA GLU A 11 -6.22 4.38 9.21
C GLU A 11 -7.31 3.36 8.87
N GLN A 12 -8.49 3.83 8.46
CA GLN A 12 -9.57 2.94 8.03
C GLN A 12 -9.20 2.12 6.80
N ILE A 13 -8.47 2.71 5.86
CA ILE A 13 -8.02 1.99 4.67
C ILE A 13 -7.07 0.86 5.08
N ALA A 14 -6.12 1.14 5.96
CA ALA A 14 -5.20 0.12 6.45
C ALA A 14 -5.95 -1.00 7.19
N ASP A 15 -6.91 -0.65 8.04
CA ASP A 15 -7.70 -1.63 8.77
C ASP A 15 -8.51 -2.52 7.83
N ARG A 16 -9.16 -1.94 6.83
CA ARG A 16 -9.94 -2.71 5.87
C ARG A 16 -9.06 -3.63 5.03
N PHE A 17 -7.87 -3.16 4.66
CA PHE A 17 -6.90 -4.03 4.00
C PHE A 17 -6.52 -5.20 4.90
N ASN A 18 -6.19 -4.93 6.15
CA ASN A 18 -5.73 -5.95 7.10
C ASN A 18 -6.79 -7.00 7.41
N THR A 19 -8.07 -6.62 7.38
CA THR A 19 -9.17 -7.55 7.63
C THR A 19 -9.65 -8.26 6.35
N GLY A 20 -9.08 -7.93 5.20
CA GLY A 20 -9.48 -8.50 3.93
C GLY A 20 -10.73 -7.86 3.31
N ALA A 21 -11.22 -6.77 3.89
CA ALA A 21 -12.42 -6.08 3.41
C ALA A 21 -12.09 -5.13 2.26
N LEU A 22 -11.53 -5.66 1.17
CA LEU A 22 -11.03 -4.86 0.05
C LEU A 22 -12.14 -4.08 -0.66
N ASP A 23 -13.32 -4.68 -0.80
CA ASP A 23 -14.44 -3.99 -1.44
C ASP A 23 -14.85 -2.75 -0.65
N ALA A 24 -14.72 -2.79 0.68
CA ALA A 24 -15.06 -1.67 1.54
C ALA A 24 -14.06 -0.50 1.40
N ILE A 25 -12.86 -0.75 0.92
CA ILE A 25 -11.89 0.32 0.63
C ILE A 25 -12.42 1.21 -0.49
N GLY A 26 -13.07 0.65 -1.47
CA GLY A 26 -13.65 1.41 -2.58
C GLY A 26 -14.63 2.49 -2.15
N GLU A 27 -15.26 2.33 -0.99
CA GLU A 27 -16.18 3.34 -0.44
C GLU A 27 -15.44 4.59 0.03
N LEU A 28 -14.16 4.47 0.32
CA LEU A 28 -13.32 5.55 0.85
C LEU A 28 -12.49 6.26 -0.21
N VAL A 29 -12.56 5.79 -1.46
CA VAL A 29 -11.74 6.27 -2.56
C VAL A 29 -12.66 6.72 -3.69
N SER A 30 -12.41 7.92 -4.21
CA SER A 30 -13.14 8.39 -5.39
C SER A 30 -12.75 7.57 -6.62
N PRO A 31 -13.62 7.49 -7.65
CA PRO A 31 -13.26 6.78 -8.88
C PRO A 31 -12.00 7.32 -9.56
N SER A 32 -11.64 8.58 -9.27
CA SER A 32 -10.54 9.26 -9.94
C SER A 32 -9.16 8.64 -9.70
N PRO A 33 -8.77 8.21 -8.48
CA PRO A 33 -7.51 7.48 -8.34
C PRO A 33 -7.67 6.02 -8.78
N ALA A 34 -7.86 5.85 -10.08
CA ALA A 34 -8.01 4.52 -10.67
C ALA A 34 -6.78 3.67 -10.41
N GLY A 35 -7.00 2.41 -10.07
CA GLY A 35 -5.93 1.46 -9.84
C GLY A 35 -5.51 1.31 -8.38
N PHE A 36 -5.85 2.23 -7.49
CA PHE A 36 -5.44 2.12 -6.10
C PHE A 36 -6.00 0.84 -5.45
N THR A 37 -7.31 0.63 -5.53
CA THR A 37 -7.93 -0.57 -4.97
C THR A 37 -7.48 -1.83 -5.68
N ARG A 38 -7.25 -1.75 -6.99
CA ARG A 38 -6.74 -2.87 -7.78
C ARG A 38 -5.34 -3.24 -7.34
N ASP A 39 -4.47 -2.26 -7.12
CA ASP A 39 -3.10 -2.51 -6.67
C ASP A 39 -3.10 -3.19 -5.30
N LEU A 40 -3.94 -2.76 -4.38
CA LEU A 40 -4.09 -3.40 -3.08
C LEU A 40 -4.60 -4.83 -3.21
N ALA A 41 -5.54 -5.08 -4.12
CA ALA A 41 -6.06 -6.42 -4.37
C ALA A 41 -4.98 -7.35 -4.94
N LEU A 42 -4.14 -6.84 -5.86
CA LEU A 42 -3.02 -7.61 -6.41
C LEU A 42 -2.01 -7.98 -5.32
N LEU A 43 -1.72 -7.05 -4.43
CA LEU A 43 -0.83 -7.33 -3.30
C LEU A 43 -1.43 -8.40 -2.39
N ARG A 44 -2.69 -8.30 -2.06
CA ARG A 44 -3.37 -9.31 -1.22
C ARG A 44 -3.39 -10.67 -1.88
N GLN A 45 -3.54 -10.73 -3.19
CA GLN A 45 -3.54 -11.99 -3.92
C GLN A 45 -2.19 -12.69 -3.85
N ALA A 46 -1.10 -11.96 -4.03
CA ALA A 46 0.25 -12.53 -3.99
C ALA A 46 0.74 -12.78 -2.58
N PHE A 47 0.29 -11.96 -1.63
CA PHE A 47 0.68 -12.02 -0.22
C PHE A 47 -0.60 -12.12 0.63
N PRO A 48 -1.19 -13.34 0.73
CA PRO A 48 -2.50 -13.49 1.40
C PRO A 48 -2.51 -13.07 2.87
N ASP A 49 -1.37 -13.14 3.53
CA ASP A 49 -1.18 -12.71 4.92
C ASP A 49 -0.68 -11.26 5.05
N ALA A 50 -0.74 -10.50 3.96
CA ALA A 50 -0.21 -9.14 3.95
C ALA A 50 -0.84 -8.25 5.02
N ARG A 51 0.00 -7.49 5.70
CA ARG A 51 -0.41 -6.55 6.70
C ARG A 51 0.12 -5.16 6.37
N PHE A 52 -0.79 -4.20 6.37
CA PHE A 52 -0.51 -2.81 6.07
C PHE A 52 -0.33 -2.07 7.41
N THR A 53 0.81 -1.46 7.61
CA THR A 53 1.11 -0.69 8.81
C THR A 53 1.42 0.75 8.43
N ILE A 54 0.70 1.70 9.01
CA ILE A 54 1.00 3.11 8.85
C ILE A 54 2.10 3.45 9.86
N GLU A 55 3.25 3.85 9.35
CA GLU A 55 4.40 4.19 10.19
C GLU A 55 4.35 5.64 10.65
N ASP A 56 3.86 6.53 9.78
CA ASP A 56 3.85 7.97 10.06
C ASP A 56 2.81 8.65 9.19
N ILE A 57 2.13 9.67 9.72
CA ILE A 57 1.17 10.49 8.98
C ILE A 57 1.38 11.94 9.35
N LEU A 58 1.47 12.80 8.33
CA LEU A 58 1.49 14.25 8.48
C LEU A 58 0.33 14.82 7.67
N ALA A 59 -0.40 15.75 8.26
CA ALA A 59 -1.55 16.35 7.60
C ALA A 59 -1.38 17.85 7.47
N ASP A 60 -1.74 18.39 6.32
CA ASP A 60 -1.74 19.82 6.05
C ASP A 60 -2.90 20.16 5.12
N GLY A 61 -3.95 20.77 5.68
CA GLY A 61 -5.15 21.07 4.92
C GLY A 61 -5.82 19.82 4.41
N GLU A 62 -6.07 19.76 3.10
CA GLU A 62 -6.70 18.62 2.45
C GLU A 62 -5.72 17.50 2.08
N LYS A 63 -4.44 17.71 2.33
CA LYS A 63 -3.41 16.74 1.96
C LYS A 63 -2.80 16.07 3.18
N LEU A 64 -2.49 14.79 3.00
CA LEU A 64 -1.76 14.03 4.01
C LEU A 64 -0.59 13.36 3.32
N ALA A 65 0.53 13.31 4.05
CA ALA A 65 1.66 12.46 3.67
C ALA A 65 1.68 11.29 4.63
N ASP A 66 1.85 10.08 4.11
CA ASP A 66 1.96 8.90 4.95
C ASP A 66 3.14 8.04 4.52
N ARG A 67 3.74 7.39 5.50
CA ARG A 67 4.79 6.40 5.29
C ARG A 67 4.26 5.08 5.83
N TYR A 68 4.40 4.02 5.05
CA TYR A 68 3.79 2.74 5.38
C TYR A 68 4.69 1.57 5.02
N THR A 69 4.40 0.43 5.62
CA THR A 69 5.03 -0.85 5.31
C THR A 69 3.92 -1.88 5.07
N ILE A 70 4.08 -2.66 4.02
CA ILE A 70 3.25 -3.83 3.77
C ILE A 70 4.15 -5.04 3.91
N ALA A 71 3.84 -5.94 4.85
CA ALA A 71 4.63 -7.13 5.11
C ALA A 71 3.80 -8.36 4.83
N GLY A 72 4.40 -9.38 4.25
CA GLY A 72 3.69 -10.61 3.95
C GLY A 72 4.58 -11.70 3.43
N THR A 73 3.99 -12.87 3.19
CA THR A 73 4.67 -14.04 2.64
C THR A 73 4.28 -14.19 1.17
N HIS A 74 5.30 -14.33 0.31
CA HIS A 74 5.10 -14.49 -1.14
C HIS A 74 4.59 -15.90 -1.43
N ALA A 75 3.27 -16.06 -1.39
CA ALA A 75 2.62 -17.36 -1.49
C ALA A 75 2.05 -17.67 -2.88
N ARG A 76 1.91 -16.66 -3.74
CA ARG A 76 1.41 -16.80 -5.11
C ARG A 76 2.20 -15.93 -6.06
N PRO A 77 2.13 -16.19 -7.38
CA PRO A 77 2.92 -15.39 -8.34
C PRO A 77 2.66 -13.90 -8.21
N PHE A 78 3.71 -13.11 -8.32
CA PHE A 78 3.64 -11.65 -8.28
C PHE A 78 4.55 -11.09 -9.37
N LEU A 79 4.00 -10.26 -10.26
CA LEU A 79 4.72 -9.67 -11.40
C LEU A 79 5.48 -10.73 -12.21
N GLY A 80 4.86 -11.90 -12.42
CA GLY A 80 5.49 -12.99 -13.15
C GLY A 80 6.52 -13.81 -12.36
N ILE A 81 6.75 -13.47 -11.10
CA ILE A 81 7.67 -14.21 -10.25
C ILE A 81 6.90 -15.31 -9.53
N PRO A 82 7.26 -16.59 -9.73
CA PRO A 82 6.61 -17.68 -9.01
C PRO A 82 6.77 -17.56 -7.51
N ALA A 83 5.81 -18.10 -6.76
CA ALA A 83 5.82 -18.07 -5.31
C ALA A 83 7.15 -18.55 -4.73
N THR A 84 7.77 -17.73 -3.89
CA THR A 84 9.07 -18.05 -3.26
C THR A 84 8.93 -18.54 -1.83
N GLY A 85 7.78 -18.29 -1.19
CA GLY A 85 7.59 -18.57 0.23
C GLY A 85 8.33 -17.62 1.15
N ARG A 86 8.97 -16.59 0.62
CA ARG A 86 9.76 -15.66 1.42
C ARG A 86 8.88 -14.63 2.10
N GLN A 87 9.29 -14.23 3.29
CA GLN A 87 8.68 -13.09 3.97
C GLN A 87 9.35 -11.82 3.50
N VAL A 88 8.54 -10.82 3.12
CA VAL A 88 9.03 -9.59 2.54
C VAL A 88 8.36 -8.37 3.16
N HIS A 89 9.00 -7.22 2.98
CA HIS A 89 8.48 -5.92 3.39
C HIS A 89 8.53 -4.99 2.19
N LEU A 90 7.40 -4.35 1.91
CA LEU A 90 7.31 -3.31 0.89
C LEU A 90 7.11 -1.97 1.59
N ALA A 91 8.10 -1.10 1.51
CA ALA A 91 8.02 0.23 2.09
C ALA A 91 7.53 1.23 1.05
N GLY A 92 6.74 2.20 1.49
CA GLY A 92 6.26 3.25 0.60
C GLY A 92 5.97 4.55 1.33
N ILE A 93 5.86 5.59 0.53
CA ILE A 93 5.45 6.92 0.96
C ILE A 93 4.39 7.39 -0.03
N SER A 94 3.32 7.97 0.48
CA SER A 94 2.31 8.56 -0.40
C SER A 94 1.89 9.92 0.10
N ILE A 95 1.38 10.72 -0.83
CA ILE A 95 0.63 11.94 -0.53
C ILE A 95 -0.76 11.71 -1.09
N VAL A 96 -1.78 11.98 -0.29
CA VAL A 96 -3.17 11.89 -0.73
C VAL A 96 -3.85 13.23 -0.54
N ARG A 97 -4.81 13.52 -1.42
CA ARG A 97 -5.71 14.65 -1.26
C ARG A 97 -7.10 14.12 -0.95
N VAL A 98 -7.70 14.66 0.10
CA VAL A 98 -9.04 14.26 0.54
C VAL A 98 -10.04 15.30 0.09
N SER A 99 -11.17 14.85 -0.45
CA SER A 99 -12.28 15.70 -0.84
C SER A 99 -13.58 14.93 -0.63
N GLY A 100 -14.56 15.60 0.00
CA GLY A 100 -15.86 14.98 0.26
C GLY A 100 -15.78 13.72 1.12
N GLY A 101 -14.81 13.65 2.03
CA GLY A 101 -14.64 12.49 2.91
C GLY A 101 -14.01 11.28 2.25
N LYS A 102 -13.46 11.46 1.04
CA LYS A 102 -12.84 10.36 0.28
C LYS A 102 -11.48 10.79 -0.24
N ILE A 103 -10.64 9.80 -0.52
CA ILE A 103 -9.37 10.05 -1.22
C ILE A 103 -9.69 10.39 -2.68
N ALA A 104 -9.37 11.60 -3.10
CA ALA A 104 -9.62 12.10 -4.43
C ALA A 104 -8.41 11.97 -5.35
N GLU A 105 -7.20 12.08 -4.80
CA GLU A 105 -5.95 11.93 -5.54
C GLU A 105 -4.91 11.26 -4.67
N ARG A 106 -4.01 10.54 -5.30
CA ARG A 106 -2.91 9.86 -4.59
C ARG A 106 -1.66 9.87 -5.45
N TRP A 107 -0.56 10.26 -4.83
CA TRP A 107 0.77 10.15 -5.42
C TRP A 107 1.59 9.26 -4.49
N ALA A 108 2.15 8.20 -5.02
CA ALA A 108 2.85 7.22 -4.19
C ALA A 108 4.12 6.72 -4.86
N VAL A 109 5.10 6.46 -4.02
CA VAL A 109 6.33 5.79 -4.43
C VAL A 109 6.54 4.63 -3.48
N THR A 110 6.71 3.43 -4.02
CA THR A 110 7.00 2.23 -3.26
C THR A 110 8.38 1.71 -3.65
N ASP A 111 9.05 1.07 -2.71
CA ASP A 111 10.36 0.48 -2.93
C ASP A 111 10.23 -0.87 -3.64
N GLN A 112 9.84 -0.83 -4.91
CA GLN A 112 9.69 -2.06 -5.70
C GLN A 112 11.02 -2.76 -5.93
N LEU A 113 12.09 -2.02 -6.11
CA LEU A 113 13.41 -2.63 -6.27
C LEU A 113 13.81 -3.42 -5.03
N GLY A 114 13.57 -2.86 -3.84
CA GLY A 114 13.82 -3.57 -2.59
C GLY A 114 12.99 -4.84 -2.48
N LEU A 115 11.72 -4.79 -2.90
CA LEU A 115 10.86 -5.96 -2.91
C LEU A 115 11.41 -7.04 -3.85
N LEU A 116 11.78 -6.66 -5.07
CA LEU A 116 12.32 -7.61 -6.04
C LEU A 116 13.62 -8.25 -5.55
N ARG A 117 14.47 -7.48 -4.86
CA ARG A 117 15.67 -8.01 -4.25
C ARG A 117 15.34 -9.04 -3.17
N GLN A 118 14.37 -8.76 -2.33
CA GLN A 118 13.92 -9.69 -1.29
C GLN A 118 13.38 -10.98 -1.89
N LEU A 119 12.74 -10.89 -3.04
CA LEU A 119 12.23 -12.07 -3.75
C LEU A 119 13.31 -12.81 -4.54
N GLY A 120 14.51 -12.27 -4.62
CA GLY A 120 15.59 -12.87 -5.37
C GLY A 120 15.49 -12.68 -6.88
N ALA A 121 14.58 -11.79 -7.33
CA ALA A 121 14.37 -11.55 -8.76
C ALA A 121 15.38 -10.57 -9.36
N VAL A 122 16.03 -9.78 -8.52
CA VAL A 122 17.04 -8.81 -8.94
C VAL A 122 18.28 -9.02 -8.05
N ARG A 123 19.43 -9.08 -8.70
CA ARG A 123 20.68 -9.19 -7.96
C ARG A 123 21.03 -7.89 -7.26
N ALA A 124 21.70 -8.00 -6.13
CA ALA A 124 22.47 -6.90 -5.58
C ALA A 124 23.55 -6.48 -6.59
N SER A 125 24.27 -5.41 -6.31
CA SER A 125 25.32 -4.93 -7.21
C SER A 125 26.21 -6.08 -7.68
N PRO A 126 26.53 -6.16 -8.99
CA PRO A 126 27.32 -7.25 -9.50
C PRO A 126 28.70 -7.28 -8.84
N PRO A 127 29.28 -8.46 -8.63
CA PRO A 127 30.63 -8.54 -8.10
C PRO A 127 31.62 -7.94 -9.08
N ARG A 128 32.68 -7.41 -8.55
CA ARG A 128 33.73 -6.79 -9.34
C ARG A 128 34.85 -7.74 -9.60
#